data_9ae0b72e746049b33c018cb7e67b5274
#
_entry.id   9ae0b72e746049b33c018cb7e67b5274
#
_cell.length_a   1.000
_cell.length_b   1.000
_cell.length_c   1.000
_cell.angle_alpha   90.00
_cell.angle_beta   90.00
_cell.angle_gamma   90.00
#
_symmetry.space_group_name_H-M   'P 1'
#
loop_
_entity.id
_entity.type
_entity.pdbx_description
1 polymer ?
#
loop_
_entity_poly.entity_id
_entity_poly.type
_entity_poly.pdbx_seq_one_letter_code
_entity_poly.pdbx_strand_id
1 'polypeptide(L)'
;MYEKTYPSKRFTLTLAFLQKHITTSETIFDLGVPNPFSKIMEENGYTVINTKGEDLDNDQSALQNETYNVFTGFEIFEHLLNPYTVLENVKCDKLLLSIPLRLWFSPAYKSKTDKWDRHYHEFEDWQLDWLLEKTGWKIIDRQKFTHPVKKLGFRPLLRYFTPRYYMVYAIKEKRE
;
A
#
# COMPACT_ATOMS: atom_id res chain seq x y z
N MET A 1 6.12 -13.94 -7.71
CA MET A 1 5.10 -13.13 -8.40
C MET A 1 5.67 -12.10 -9.38
N TYR A 2 6.86 -11.54 -9.18
CA TYR A 2 7.44 -10.48 -10.00
C TYR A 2 8.36 -10.95 -11.14
N GLU A 3 8.56 -12.26 -11.33
CA GLU A 3 9.56 -12.80 -12.27
C GLU A 3 9.25 -12.59 -13.76
N LYS A 4 8.04 -12.25 -14.15
CA LYS A 4 7.64 -12.18 -15.58
C LYS A 4 7.06 -10.83 -16.05
N THR A 5 6.67 -9.93 -15.18
CA THR A 5 6.13 -8.60 -15.58
C THR A 5 6.29 -7.60 -14.46
N TYR A 6 7.29 -6.77 -14.58
CA TYR A 6 7.51 -5.64 -13.68
C TYR A 6 6.32 -4.67 -13.81
N PRO A 7 5.60 -4.31 -12.74
CA PRO A 7 4.49 -3.35 -12.81
C PRO A 7 5.03 -1.91 -12.92
N SER A 8 5.83 -1.64 -13.96
CA SER A 8 6.60 -0.41 -14.15
C SER A 8 5.77 0.87 -13.98
N LYS A 9 4.57 0.93 -14.59
CA LYS A 9 3.69 2.09 -14.43
C LYS A 9 3.28 2.33 -12.99
N ARG A 10 2.91 1.27 -12.24
CA ARG A 10 2.55 1.39 -10.83
C ARG A 10 3.72 1.90 -10.02
N PHE A 11 4.89 1.30 -10.17
CA PHE A 11 6.10 1.69 -9.44
C PHE A 11 6.52 3.14 -9.74
N THR A 12 6.48 3.56 -11.01
CA THR A 12 6.77 4.95 -11.38
C THR A 12 5.82 5.95 -10.71
N LEU A 13 4.51 5.66 -10.72
CA LEU A 13 3.52 6.56 -10.11
C LEU A 13 3.62 6.55 -8.59
N THR A 14 3.88 5.38 -7.98
CA THR A 14 4.05 5.27 -6.52
C THR A 14 5.31 6.00 -6.06
N LEU A 15 6.41 5.87 -6.80
CA LEU A 15 7.65 6.59 -6.50
C LEU A 15 7.45 8.10 -6.61
N ALA A 16 6.82 8.58 -7.68
CA ALA A 16 6.54 10.00 -7.86
C ALA A 16 5.68 10.57 -6.72
N PHE A 17 4.67 9.80 -6.28
CA PHE A 17 3.82 10.18 -5.15
C PHE A 17 4.60 10.17 -3.82
N LEU A 18 5.48 9.19 -3.60
CA LEU A 18 6.36 9.13 -2.45
C LEU A 18 7.30 10.36 -2.42
N GLN A 19 7.99 10.65 -3.54
CA GLN A 19 8.93 11.77 -3.67
C GLN A 19 8.29 13.15 -3.45
N LYS A 20 6.99 13.27 -3.72
CA LYS A 20 6.22 14.50 -3.46
C LYS A 20 6.10 14.81 -1.97
N HIS A 21 6.08 13.80 -1.10
CA HIS A 21 5.73 13.95 0.30
C HIS A 21 6.85 13.59 1.28
N ILE A 22 7.79 12.75 0.87
CA ILE A 22 8.81 12.16 1.73
C ILE A 22 10.19 12.54 1.19
N THR A 23 11.04 13.01 2.09
CA THR A 23 12.45 13.35 1.77
C THR A 23 13.36 12.15 1.99
N THR A 24 14.48 12.12 1.31
CA THR A 24 15.48 11.03 1.44
C THR A 24 16.21 11.02 2.79
N SER A 25 16.06 12.06 3.60
CA SER A 25 16.58 12.10 4.97
C SER A 25 15.72 11.32 5.97
N GLU A 26 14.54 10.88 5.55
CA GLU A 26 13.59 10.13 6.39
C GLU A 26 13.77 8.64 6.20
N THR A 27 13.77 7.89 7.30
CA THR A 27 13.79 6.44 7.29
C THR A 27 12.38 5.90 7.09
N ILE A 28 12.21 5.05 6.08
CA ILE A 28 10.96 4.40 5.72
C ILE A 28 10.91 3.01 6.35
N PHE A 29 9.83 2.69 7.04
CA PHE A 29 9.45 1.33 7.40
C PHE A 29 8.40 0.83 6.43
N ASP A 30 8.80 -0.08 5.53
CA ASP A 30 7.95 -0.62 4.46
C ASP A 30 7.44 -2.01 4.83
N LEU A 31 6.11 -2.17 4.88
CA LEU A 31 5.50 -3.46 5.14
C LEU A 31 5.77 -4.45 4.00
N GLY A 32 6.08 -5.67 4.40
CA GLY A 32 6.43 -6.75 3.48
C GLY A 32 7.95 -6.99 3.42
N VAL A 33 8.31 -8.18 2.95
CA VAL A 33 9.72 -8.52 2.74
C VAL A 33 10.34 -7.67 1.64
N PRO A 34 11.68 -7.52 1.60
CA PRO A 34 12.36 -6.80 0.53
C PRO A 34 11.88 -7.24 -0.85
N ASN A 35 11.49 -6.28 -1.65
CA ASN A 35 10.84 -6.50 -2.95
C ASN A 35 11.40 -5.53 -4.00
N PRO A 36 11.01 -5.67 -5.29
CA PRO A 36 11.52 -4.78 -6.33
C PRO A 36 11.23 -3.30 -6.10
N PHE A 37 10.15 -2.94 -5.40
CA PHE A 37 9.85 -1.54 -5.13
C PHE A 37 10.68 -0.99 -3.96
N SER A 38 10.96 -1.80 -2.93
CA SER A 38 11.93 -1.45 -1.87
C SER A 38 13.28 -1.09 -2.47
N LYS A 39 13.78 -1.90 -3.43
CA LYS A 39 15.01 -1.63 -4.17
C LYS A 39 14.95 -0.30 -4.93
N ILE A 40 13.85 -0.01 -5.60
CA ILE A 40 13.67 1.27 -6.32
C ILE A 40 13.73 2.44 -5.34
N MET A 41 13.12 2.34 -4.16
CA MET A 41 13.24 3.37 -3.13
C MET A 41 14.70 3.57 -2.69
N GLU A 42 15.44 2.49 -2.40
CA GLU A 42 16.86 2.53 -2.04
C GLU A 42 17.73 3.15 -3.14
N GLU A 43 17.53 2.75 -4.40
CA GLU A 43 18.23 3.32 -5.57
C GLU A 43 17.93 4.81 -5.77
N ASN A 44 16.82 5.33 -5.23
CA ASN A 44 16.46 6.74 -5.20
C ASN A 44 16.89 7.46 -3.91
N GLY A 45 17.73 6.84 -3.10
CA GLY A 45 18.39 7.43 -1.94
C GLY A 45 17.62 7.34 -0.63
N TYR A 46 16.54 6.56 -0.55
CA TYR A 46 15.81 6.34 0.70
C TYR A 46 16.47 5.25 1.54
N THR A 47 16.43 5.42 2.87
CA THR A 47 16.71 4.35 3.81
C THR A 47 15.43 3.56 4.06
N VAL A 48 15.42 2.26 3.71
CA VAL A 48 14.23 1.41 3.80
C VAL A 48 14.48 0.26 4.76
N ILE A 49 13.59 0.08 5.72
CA ILE A 49 13.53 -1.07 6.63
C ILE A 49 12.30 -1.88 6.25
N ASN A 50 12.47 -3.15 5.92
CA ASN A 50 11.37 -4.05 5.61
C ASN A 50 11.06 -5.00 6.76
N THR A 51 9.82 -5.50 6.83
CA THR A 51 9.48 -6.66 7.66
C THR A 51 10.16 -7.93 7.14
N LYS A 52 10.26 -8.95 7.99
CA LYS A 52 10.94 -10.22 7.64
C LYS A 52 10.00 -11.32 7.17
N GLY A 53 8.71 -10.96 6.95
CA GLY A 53 7.65 -11.90 6.56
C GLY A 53 6.82 -12.39 7.74
N GLU A 54 6.78 -11.62 8.83
CA GLU A 54 5.90 -11.84 9.96
C GLU A 54 4.43 -11.82 9.49
N ASP A 55 3.61 -12.65 10.07
CA ASP A 55 2.16 -12.57 9.94
C ASP A 55 1.65 -11.40 10.80
N LEU A 56 1.45 -10.25 10.16
CA LEU A 56 1.10 -9.00 10.83
C LEU A 56 -0.26 -9.03 11.55
N ASP A 57 -1.11 -10.01 11.28
CA ASP A 57 -2.33 -10.23 12.04
C ASP A 57 -2.05 -10.82 13.43
N ASN A 58 -0.90 -11.52 13.59
CA ASN A 58 -0.51 -12.21 14.81
C ASN A 58 0.76 -11.62 15.46
N ASP A 59 1.70 -11.08 14.66
CA ASP A 59 2.98 -10.56 15.16
C ASP A 59 3.27 -9.17 14.55
N GLN A 60 3.16 -8.14 15.38
CA GLN A 60 3.45 -6.76 15.04
C GLN A 60 4.71 -6.24 15.75
N SER A 61 5.55 -7.11 16.28
CA SER A 61 6.76 -6.74 17.03
C SER A 61 7.71 -5.85 16.21
N ALA A 62 7.79 -6.07 14.90
CA ALA A 62 8.62 -5.25 14.01
C ALA A 62 8.21 -3.76 14.03
N LEU A 63 6.91 -3.44 14.12
CA LEU A 63 6.39 -2.06 14.25
C LEU A 63 6.86 -1.39 15.54
N GLN A 64 7.18 -2.17 16.57
CA GLN A 64 7.51 -1.70 17.91
C GLN A 64 9.02 -1.56 18.12
N ASN A 65 9.81 -2.38 17.45
CA ASN A 65 11.24 -2.52 17.70
C ASN A 65 12.12 -1.64 16.80
N GLU A 66 11.57 -1.14 15.68
CA GLU A 66 12.31 -0.31 14.75
C GLU A 66 12.05 1.18 14.98
N THR A 67 13.04 2.01 14.59
CA THR A 67 12.92 3.48 14.60
C THR A 67 12.80 3.98 13.16
N TYR A 68 11.69 4.65 12.86
CA TYR A 68 11.39 5.14 11.52
C TYR A 68 10.59 6.44 11.56
N ASN A 69 10.65 7.21 10.48
CA ASN A 69 9.94 8.47 10.32
C ASN A 69 8.66 8.33 9.52
N VAL A 70 8.64 7.37 8.60
CA VAL A 70 7.54 7.14 7.65
C VAL A 70 7.18 5.67 7.63
N PHE A 71 5.90 5.38 7.68
CA PHE A 71 5.34 4.05 7.49
C PHE A 71 4.78 3.92 6.08
N THR A 72 5.14 2.84 5.38
CA THR A 72 4.58 2.56 4.05
C THR A 72 4.01 1.14 3.96
N GLY A 73 2.96 0.99 3.16
CA GLY A 73 2.36 -0.30 2.86
C GLY A 73 1.75 -0.26 1.45
N PHE A 74 2.41 -0.93 0.51
CA PHE A 74 2.01 -0.92 -0.89
C PHE A 74 1.41 -2.27 -1.28
N GLU A 75 0.09 -2.30 -1.48
CA GLU A 75 -0.66 -3.52 -1.83
C GLU A 75 -0.47 -4.63 -0.76
N ILE A 76 -0.68 -4.27 0.49
CA ILE A 76 -0.55 -5.15 1.65
C ILE A 76 -1.85 -5.20 2.46
N PHE A 77 -2.55 -4.07 2.60
CA PHE A 77 -3.70 -3.94 3.50
C PHE A 77 -4.87 -4.85 3.13
N GLU A 78 -5.03 -5.18 1.86
CA GLU A 78 -6.02 -6.14 1.38
C GLU A 78 -5.75 -7.57 1.84
N HIS A 79 -4.51 -7.87 2.22
CA HIS A 79 -4.08 -9.20 2.70
C HIS A 79 -4.17 -9.36 4.22
N LEU A 80 -4.42 -8.29 4.97
CA LEU A 80 -4.58 -8.33 6.42
C LEU A 80 -6.01 -8.71 6.78
N LEU A 81 -6.18 -9.53 7.80
CA LEU A 81 -7.51 -9.77 8.42
C LEU A 81 -7.93 -8.58 9.27
N ASN A 82 -6.97 -7.98 9.97
CA ASN A 82 -7.22 -6.86 10.87
C ASN A 82 -6.29 -5.66 10.60
N PRO A 83 -6.51 -4.92 9.51
CA PRO A 83 -5.71 -3.74 9.17
C PRO A 83 -5.80 -2.63 10.22
N TYR A 84 -6.87 -2.59 11.03
CA TYR A 84 -7.04 -1.62 12.12
C TYR A 84 -5.92 -1.70 13.14
N THR A 85 -5.58 -2.90 13.64
CA THR A 85 -4.54 -3.06 14.66
C THR A 85 -3.16 -2.68 14.17
N VAL A 86 -2.85 -2.91 12.90
CA VAL A 86 -1.59 -2.48 12.30
C VAL A 86 -1.49 -0.95 12.34
N LEU A 87 -2.54 -0.23 11.89
CA LEU A 87 -2.55 1.24 11.87
C LEU A 87 -2.52 1.87 13.27
N GLU A 88 -3.15 1.24 14.26
CA GLU A 88 -3.10 1.70 15.66
C GLU A 88 -1.68 1.58 16.23
N ASN A 89 -0.92 0.56 15.83
CA ASN A 89 0.42 0.27 16.33
C ASN A 89 1.56 1.00 15.60
N VAL A 90 1.27 1.77 14.55
CA VAL A 90 2.27 2.60 13.86
C VAL A 90 2.73 3.72 14.79
N LYS A 91 4.06 3.86 14.95
CA LYS A 91 4.69 4.79 15.91
C LYS A 91 5.18 6.11 15.32
N CYS A 92 5.15 6.26 14.01
CA CYS A 92 5.52 7.51 13.35
C CYS A 92 4.31 8.39 13.03
N ASP A 93 4.57 9.63 12.59
CA ASP A 93 3.54 10.62 12.30
C ASP A 93 3.18 10.72 10.80
N LYS A 94 3.85 9.97 9.95
CA LYS A 94 3.63 9.98 8.49
C LYS A 94 3.38 8.59 7.97
N LEU A 95 2.37 8.44 7.13
CA LEU A 95 2.16 7.20 6.39
C LEU A 95 1.85 7.45 4.92
N LEU A 96 2.24 6.48 4.09
CA LEU A 96 1.88 6.44 2.68
C LEU A 96 1.47 5.01 2.33
N LEU A 97 0.22 4.86 1.91
CA LEU A 97 -0.36 3.56 1.59
C LEU A 97 -0.82 3.50 0.13
N SER A 98 -0.81 2.31 -0.44
CA SER A 98 -1.59 2.01 -1.65
C SER A 98 -2.37 0.73 -1.49
N ILE A 99 -3.58 0.72 -2.07
CA ILE A 99 -4.45 -0.45 -2.13
C ILE A 99 -5.03 -0.64 -3.53
N PRO A 100 -5.33 -1.88 -3.93
CA PRO A 100 -6.11 -2.15 -5.12
C PRO A 100 -7.59 -1.86 -4.83
N LEU A 101 -8.21 -1.06 -5.68
CA LEU A 101 -9.65 -0.79 -5.58
C LEU A 101 -10.47 -1.93 -6.18
N ARG A 102 -11.61 -2.19 -5.58
CA ARG A 102 -12.64 -3.06 -6.13
C ARG A 102 -13.05 -2.59 -7.53
N LEU A 103 -13.12 -3.53 -8.46
CA LEU A 103 -13.63 -3.28 -9.80
C LEU A 103 -15.08 -3.77 -9.88
N TRP A 104 -16.04 -2.86 -10.02
CA TRP A 104 -17.47 -3.17 -10.03
C TRP A 104 -17.89 -4.18 -11.13
N PHE A 105 -17.11 -4.28 -12.20
CA PHE A 105 -17.33 -5.20 -13.32
C PHE A 105 -16.54 -6.52 -13.23
N SER A 106 -15.83 -6.76 -12.13
CA SER A 106 -15.01 -7.96 -11.92
C SER A 106 -15.35 -8.60 -10.59
N PRO A 107 -15.33 -9.94 -10.48
CA PRO A 107 -15.39 -10.59 -9.18
C PRO A 107 -14.18 -10.20 -8.32
N ALA A 108 -14.31 -10.33 -7.02
CA ALA A 108 -13.23 -10.19 -6.06
C ALA A 108 -12.01 -11.05 -6.44
N TYR A 109 -10.84 -10.57 -6.12
CA TYR A 109 -9.60 -11.30 -6.39
C TYR A 109 -9.55 -12.56 -5.53
N LYS A 110 -9.14 -13.66 -6.14
CA LYS A 110 -8.96 -14.94 -5.46
C LYS A 110 -7.74 -15.64 -6.04
N SER A 111 -6.65 -15.70 -5.26
CA SER A 111 -5.54 -16.58 -5.59
C SER A 111 -5.96 -18.04 -5.42
N LYS A 112 -5.63 -18.89 -6.41
CA LYS A 112 -5.92 -20.33 -6.39
C LYS A 112 -4.78 -21.16 -5.82
N THR A 113 -3.58 -20.63 -5.84
CA THR A 113 -2.33 -21.38 -5.60
C THR A 113 -1.51 -20.82 -4.45
N ASP A 114 -1.58 -19.52 -4.21
CA ASP A 114 -0.79 -18.85 -3.19
C ASP A 114 -1.68 -18.46 -2.00
N LYS A 115 -1.34 -18.99 -0.82
CA LYS A 115 -2.07 -18.71 0.42
C LYS A 115 -1.78 -17.30 0.95
N TRP A 116 -0.62 -16.74 0.65
CA TRP A 116 -0.22 -15.39 1.06
C TRP A 116 -0.79 -14.30 0.14
N ASP A 117 -1.20 -14.66 -1.09
CA ASP A 117 -1.82 -13.77 -2.06
C ASP A 117 -3.37 -13.85 -2.00
N ARG A 118 -3.92 -13.84 -0.79
CA ARG A 118 -5.37 -13.82 -0.54
C ARG A 118 -5.79 -12.42 -0.17
N HIS A 119 -6.77 -11.87 -0.89
CA HIS A 119 -7.42 -10.65 -0.48
C HIS A 119 -8.55 -10.99 0.49
N TYR A 120 -8.40 -10.59 1.73
CA TYR A 120 -9.48 -10.64 2.72
C TYR A 120 -10.39 -9.44 2.59
N HIS A 121 -9.87 -8.32 2.04
CA HIS A 121 -10.63 -7.10 1.78
C HIS A 121 -10.58 -6.72 0.30
N GLU A 122 -11.71 -6.29 -0.22
CA GLU A 122 -11.85 -5.63 -1.52
C GLU A 122 -12.28 -4.19 -1.27
N PHE A 123 -11.31 -3.30 -1.14
CA PHE A 123 -11.54 -1.92 -0.75
C PHE A 123 -12.20 -1.08 -1.86
N GLU A 124 -13.13 -0.23 -1.45
CA GLU A 124 -13.41 1.03 -2.09
C GLU A 124 -12.61 2.14 -1.38
N ASP A 125 -12.37 3.29 -2.03
CA ASP A 125 -11.52 4.35 -1.49
C ASP A 125 -12.00 4.87 -0.13
N TRP A 126 -13.30 5.12 0.01
CA TRP A 126 -13.90 5.61 1.25
C TRP A 126 -13.74 4.64 2.44
N GLN A 127 -13.61 3.34 2.19
CA GLN A 127 -13.38 2.36 3.27
C GLN A 127 -11.98 2.54 3.88
N LEU A 128 -10.95 2.76 3.04
CA LEU A 128 -9.62 3.10 3.54
C LEU A 128 -9.62 4.46 4.25
N ASP A 129 -10.33 5.45 3.71
CA ASP A 129 -10.43 6.78 4.31
C ASP A 129 -11.00 6.70 5.74
N TRP A 130 -12.10 5.97 5.94
CA TRP A 130 -12.70 5.78 7.25
C TRP A 130 -11.82 4.96 8.20
N LEU A 131 -11.10 3.98 7.69
CA LEU A 131 -10.16 3.21 8.49
C LEU A 131 -9.01 4.11 9.00
N LEU A 132 -8.48 4.99 8.16
CA LEU A 132 -7.46 5.96 8.51
C LEU A 132 -7.99 6.98 9.52
N GLU A 133 -9.16 7.57 9.29
CA GLU A 133 -9.82 8.48 10.22
C GLU A 133 -10.02 7.81 11.58
N LYS A 134 -10.58 6.60 11.60
CA LYS A 134 -10.82 5.83 12.84
C LYS A 134 -9.55 5.56 13.63
N THR A 135 -8.42 5.42 12.97
CA THR A 135 -7.11 5.18 13.58
C THR A 135 -6.30 6.46 13.83
N GLY A 136 -6.93 7.65 13.67
CA GLY A 136 -6.36 8.96 13.98
C GLY A 136 -5.39 9.47 12.93
N TRP A 137 -5.59 9.09 11.66
CA TRP A 137 -4.81 9.59 10.54
C TRP A 137 -5.61 10.58 9.71
N LYS A 138 -5.04 11.78 9.49
CA LYS A 138 -5.60 12.80 8.62
C LYS A 138 -4.99 12.69 7.23
N ILE A 139 -5.82 12.42 6.24
CA ILE A 139 -5.36 12.33 4.85
C ILE A 139 -5.08 13.74 4.31
N ILE A 140 -3.86 13.93 3.82
CA ILE A 140 -3.36 15.19 3.25
C ILE A 140 -3.44 15.16 1.73
N ASP A 141 -3.16 14.02 1.11
CA ASP A 141 -3.17 13.89 -0.35
C ASP A 141 -3.64 12.50 -0.80
N ARG A 142 -4.24 12.45 -1.97
CA ARG A 142 -4.81 11.25 -2.59
C ARG A 142 -4.48 11.19 -4.06
N GLN A 143 -4.23 10.00 -4.55
CA GLN A 143 -4.09 9.78 -6.00
C GLN A 143 -4.75 8.45 -6.39
N LYS A 144 -5.53 8.49 -7.46
CA LYS A 144 -6.08 7.29 -8.10
C LYS A 144 -5.51 7.16 -9.51
N PHE A 145 -5.27 5.92 -9.94
CA PHE A 145 -4.87 5.68 -11.32
C PHE A 145 -5.41 4.37 -11.86
N THR A 146 -5.58 4.34 -13.17
CA THR A 146 -6.04 3.17 -13.92
C THR A 146 -4.88 2.23 -14.21
N HIS A 147 -5.19 0.95 -14.35
CA HIS A 147 -4.24 -0.07 -14.81
C HIS A 147 -4.79 -0.81 -16.05
N PRO A 148 -4.66 -0.19 -17.24
CA PRO A 148 -5.12 -0.80 -18.49
C PRO A 148 -4.37 -2.10 -18.77
N VAL A 149 -5.06 -3.06 -19.37
CA VAL A 149 -4.46 -4.30 -19.86
C VAL A 149 -4.58 -4.38 -21.37
N LYS A 150 -3.51 -4.80 -22.05
CA LYS A 150 -3.46 -4.94 -23.51
C LYS A 150 -4.18 -6.23 -23.95
N LYS A 151 -5.50 -6.29 -23.74
CA LYS A 151 -6.36 -7.40 -24.18
C LYS A 151 -7.64 -6.82 -24.78
N LEU A 152 -8.20 -7.49 -25.78
CA LEU A 152 -9.51 -7.13 -26.34
C LEU A 152 -10.61 -7.69 -25.44
N GLY A 153 -11.69 -6.91 -25.28
CA GLY A 153 -12.88 -7.30 -24.52
C GLY A 153 -13.47 -6.17 -23.70
N PHE A 154 -14.70 -6.36 -23.23
CA PHE A 154 -15.45 -5.36 -22.47
C PHE A 154 -14.75 -5.01 -21.13
N ARG A 155 -14.34 -6.01 -20.34
CA ARG A 155 -13.62 -5.77 -19.07
C ARG A 155 -12.27 -5.05 -19.24
N PRO A 156 -11.39 -5.45 -20.19
CA PRO A 156 -10.20 -4.68 -20.55
C PRO A 156 -10.49 -3.24 -20.90
N LEU A 157 -11.54 -2.96 -21.70
CA LEU A 157 -11.93 -1.60 -22.05
C LEU A 157 -12.28 -0.78 -20.82
N LEU A 158 -13.09 -1.29 -19.91
CA LEU A 158 -13.49 -0.59 -18.67
C LEU A 158 -12.28 -0.24 -17.78
N ARG A 159 -11.18 -1.01 -17.82
CA ARG A 159 -9.94 -0.73 -17.05
C ARG A 159 -9.22 0.55 -17.49
N TYR A 160 -9.53 1.09 -18.67
CA TYR A 160 -8.96 2.39 -19.09
C TYR A 160 -9.60 3.55 -18.33
N PHE A 161 -10.85 3.41 -17.89
CA PHE A 161 -11.63 4.47 -17.28
C PHE A 161 -11.84 4.27 -15.77
N THR A 162 -11.72 3.03 -15.28
CA THR A 162 -11.95 2.72 -13.86
C THR A 162 -10.62 2.68 -13.11
N PRO A 163 -10.46 3.51 -12.06
CA PRO A 163 -9.28 3.43 -11.20
C PRO A 163 -9.11 2.03 -10.61
N ARG A 164 -7.89 1.53 -10.63
CA ARG A 164 -7.52 0.24 -10.03
C ARG A 164 -6.74 0.40 -8.75
N TYR A 165 -6.00 1.49 -8.60
CA TYR A 165 -5.16 1.73 -7.45
C TYR A 165 -5.51 3.07 -6.80
N TYR A 166 -5.45 3.09 -5.49
CA TYR A 166 -5.65 4.25 -4.66
C TYR A 166 -4.46 4.41 -3.73
N MET A 167 -3.84 5.58 -3.76
CA MET A 167 -2.73 5.95 -2.89
C MET A 167 -3.16 7.10 -2.00
N VAL A 168 -2.72 7.07 -0.75
CA VAL A 168 -2.94 8.13 0.23
C VAL A 168 -1.64 8.48 0.93
N TYR A 169 -1.44 9.77 1.20
CA TYR A 169 -0.50 10.27 2.16
C TYR A 169 -1.26 10.87 3.33
N ALA A 170 -0.94 10.46 4.55
CA ALA A 170 -1.62 10.92 5.75
C ALA A 170 -0.62 11.22 6.87
N ILE A 171 -1.04 12.07 7.79
CA ILE A 171 -0.29 12.41 9.00
C ILE A 171 -1.11 12.03 10.24
N LYS A 172 -0.41 11.66 11.32
CA LYS A 172 -1.06 11.34 12.60
C LYS A 172 -1.64 12.60 13.20
N GLU A 173 -2.92 12.61 13.54
CA GLU A 173 -3.51 13.66 14.33
C GLU A 173 -3.07 13.51 15.79
N LYS A 174 -2.62 14.61 16.40
CA LYS A 174 -2.39 14.61 17.84
C LYS A 174 -3.74 14.41 18.52
N ARG A 175 -3.90 13.33 19.25
CA ARG A 175 -5.05 13.16 20.15
C ARG A 175 -4.91 14.19 21.28
N GLU A 176 -5.86 15.11 21.35
CA GLU A 176 -5.99 16.03 22.48
C GLU A 176 -6.31 15.28 23.79
#